data_66ed4b9e6a98c792b4e3e50514d0e33a
#
_entry.id   66ed4b9e6a98c792b4e3e50514d0e33a
#
_cell.length_a   1.000
_cell.length_b   1.000
_cell.length_c   1.000
_cell.angle_alpha   90.00
_cell.angle_beta   90.00
_cell.angle_gamma   90.00
#
_symmetry.space_group_name_H-M   'P 1'
#
loop_
_entity.id
_entity.type
_entity.pdbx_description
1 polymer ?
#
loop_
_entity_poly.entity_id
_entity_poly.type
_entity_poly.pdbx_seq_one_letter_code
_entity_poly.pdbx_strand_id
1 'polypeptide(L)'
;SISPSSGTENTEITIIGENFSTTPEENIVKIGDAIATVKYATETELKIIAPQNEIGTYAVTVSVGVKTGKNPALFTYEDTRERIYECTQNFITVPSDINTQDLKSVTFLKDGRLAYSTNGGSATEAWAIDLRTMEREKIVPNGTGTVLLKITTNPTNGKLYLAYKGEDKISVWDPNTKQVSDLLTRNGLDNLMDVKFDQYNNMYAVCRNSG
;
A
#
# COMPACT_ATOMS: atom_id res chain seq x y z
N SER A 1 13.14 -25.82 15.55
CA SER A 1 12.65 -25.57 14.19
C SER A 1 11.23 -25.00 14.21
N ILE A 2 10.80 -24.37 13.10
CA ILE A 2 9.42 -23.88 12.92
C ILE A 2 8.83 -24.40 11.62
N SER A 3 7.50 -24.53 11.57
CA SER A 3 6.74 -24.89 10.36
C SER A 3 5.31 -24.33 10.43
N PRO A 4 4.84 -23.62 9.40
CA PRO A 4 5.60 -23.14 8.23
C PRO A 4 6.66 -22.08 8.62
N SER A 5 7.63 -21.84 7.74
CA SER A 5 8.65 -20.81 7.91
C SER A 5 8.29 -19.48 7.24
N SER A 6 7.13 -19.42 6.59
CA SER A 6 6.58 -18.22 5.97
C SER A 6 5.06 -18.21 6.01
N GLY A 7 4.46 -17.02 5.88
CA GLY A 7 3.03 -16.82 5.86
C GLY A 7 2.65 -15.37 6.13
N THR A 8 1.41 -15.17 6.55
CA THR A 8 0.84 -13.86 6.87
C THR A 8 0.46 -13.75 8.33
N GLU A 9 -0.07 -12.61 8.72
CA GLU A 9 -0.82 -12.48 9.99
C GLU A 9 -1.85 -13.61 10.10
N ASN A 10 -2.05 -14.10 11.32
CA ASN A 10 -2.93 -15.23 11.67
C ASN A 10 -2.49 -16.62 11.15
N THR A 11 -1.32 -16.75 10.53
CA THR A 11 -0.74 -18.05 10.21
C THR A 11 -0.46 -18.83 11.52
N GLU A 12 -0.98 -20.07 11.59
CA GLU A 12 -0.61 -20.98 12.69
C GLU A 12 0.78 -21.56 12.43
N ILE A 13 1.68 -21.42 13.40
CA ILE A 13 3.07 -21.87 13.33
C ILE A 13 3.30 -22.88 14.44
N THR A 14 3.85 -24.04 14.07
CA THR A 14 4.35 -25.03 15.02
C THR A 14 5.83 -24.78 15.28
N ILE A 15 6.21 -24.67 16.54
CA ILE A 15 7.61 -24.54 16.98
C ILE A 15 8.00 -25.83 17.68
N ILE A 16 9.06 -26.48 17.19
CA ILE A 16 9.66 -27.67 17.84
C ILE A 16 10.97 -27.24 18.52
N GLY A 17 11.07 -27.58 19.78
CA GLY A 17 12.21 -27.24 20.64
C GLY A 17 12.27 -28.08 21.89
N GLU A 18 12.85 -27.53 22.96
CA GLU A 18 13.00 -28.21 24.25
C GLU A 18 12.82 -27.21 25.40
N ASN A 19 12.40 -27.71 26.56
CA ASN A 19 12.24 -26.95 27.80
C ASN A 19 11.20 -25.83 27.71
N PHE A 20 10.15 -26.02 26.92
CA PHE A 20 9.00 -25.15 26.95
C PHE A 20 8.17 -25.40 28.21
N SER A 21 7.41 -24.41 28.66
CA SER A 21 6.37 -24.67 29.69
C SER A 21 5.17 -25.35 29.04
N THR A 22 4.56 -26.27 29.73
CA THR A 22 3.28 -26.90 29.33
C THR A 22 2.09 -25.94 29.48
N THR A 23 2.29 -24.81 30.16
CA THR A 23 1.29 -23.73 30.32
C THR A 23 1.54 -22.71 29.16
N PRO A 24 0.59 -22.55 28.25
CA PRO A 24 0.77 -21.65 27.08
C PRO A 24 1.22 -20.23 27.44
N GLU A 25 0.64 -19.63 28.47
CA GLU A 25 0.85 -18.25 28.91
C GLU A 25 2.25 -18.00 29.49
N GLU A 26 2.94 -19.06 29.94
CA GLU A 26 4.30 -18.96 30.45
C GLU A 26 5.37 -18.93 29.33
N ASN A 27 4.96 -19.26 28.08
CA ASN A 27 5.83 -19.19 26.93
C ASN A 27 5.63 -17.84 26.23
N ILE A 28 6.60 -16.94 26.33
CA ILE A 28 6.59 -15.67 25.62
C ILE A 28 7.26 -15.89 24.26
N VAL A 29 6.49 -15.89 23.18
CA VAL A 29 6.98 -16.02 21.82
C VAL A 29 6.92 -14.67 21.13
N LYS A 30 8.02 -14.28 20.50
CA LYS A 30 8.09 -13.05 19.67
C LYS A 30 8.53 -13.39 18.25
N ILE A 31 7.96 -12.69 17.28
CA ILE A 31 8.41 -12.66 15.89
C ILE A 31 8.88 -11.22 15.61
N GLY A 32 10.20 -11.01 15.59
CA GLY A 32 10.76 -9.68 15.73
C GLY A 32 10.43 -9.10 17.10
N ASP A 33 9.77 -7.92 17.13
CA ASP A 33 9.33 -7.28 18.37
C ASP A 33 7.86 -7.62 18.73
N ALA A 34 7.11 -8.20 17.79
CA ALA A 34 5.69 -8.50 17.97
C ALA A 34 5.47 -9.79 18.75
N ILE A 35 4.56 -9.77 19.74
CA ILE A 35 4.25 -10.93 20.60
C ILE A 35 3.21 -11.80 19.88
N ALA A 36 3.54 -13.09 19.73
CA ALA A 36 2.64 -14.10 19.18
C ALA A 36 1.75 -14.71 20.28
N THR A 37 0.55 -15.11 19.90
CA THR A 37 -0.37 -15.81 20.80
C THR A 37 -0.06 -17.31 20.80
N VAL A 38 0.29 -17.87 21.95
CA VAL A 38 0.48 -19.32 22.11
C VAL A 38 -0.88 -19.98 22.36
N LYS A 39 -1.26 -20.94 21.49
CA LYS A 39 -2.54 -21.67 21.56
C LYS A 39 -2.40 -23.04 22.21
N TYR A 40 -1.23 -23.64 22.09
CA TYR A 40 -0.95 -24.97 22.62
C TYR A 40 0.52 -25.06 23.02
N ALA A 41 0.80 -25.79 24.08
CA ALA A 41 2.14 -25.97 24.61
C ALA A 41 2.36 -27.37 25.21
N THR A 42 3.50 -27.96 24.88
CA THR A 42 4.12 -29.12 25.54
C THR A 42 5.57 -28.78 25.84
N GLU A 43 6.31 -29.68 26.50
CA GLU A 43 7.74 -29.47 26.77
C GLU A 43 8.60 -29.34 25.48
N THR A 44 8.07 -29.83 24.34
CA THR A 44 8.83 -29.90 23.07
C THR A 44 8.11 -29.25 21.87
N GLU A 45 6.84 -28.85 22.00
CA GLU A 45 6.06 -28.29 20.91
C GLU A 45 5.22 -27.10 21.40
N LEU A 46 5.26 -26.02 20.63
CA LEU A 46 4.31 -24.89 20.75
C LEU A 46 3.56 -24.71 19.44
N LYS A 47 2.25 -24.39 19.54
CA LYS A 47 1.48 -23.84 18.41
C LYS A 47 1.12 -22.41 18.72
N ILE A 48 1.49 -21.53 17.80
CA ILE A 48 1.31 -20.09 17.94
C ILE A 48 0.57 -19.51 16.74
N ILE A 49 0.00 -18.33 16.94
CA ILE A 49 -0.58 -17.53 15.86
C ILE A 49 0.35 -16.36 15.59
N ALA A 50 0.74 -16.20 14.32
CA ALA A 50 1.58 -15.09 13.87
C ALA A 50 0.86 -13.76 14.10
N PRO A 51 1.47 -12.80 14.84
CA PRO A 51 0.91 -11.49 15.04
C PRO A 51 1.01 -10.65 13.77
N GLN A 52 0.34 -9.49 13.76
CA GLN A 52 0.55 -8.51 12.69
C GLN A 52 2.01 -8.03 12.69
N ASN A 53 2.61 -8.00 11.51
CA ASN A 53 3.94 -7.45 11.28
C ASN A 53 4.08 -6.95 9.85
N GLU A 54 5.12 -6.19 9.57
CA GLU A 54 5.43 -5.77 8.20
C GLU A 54 6.03 -6.93 7.39
N ILE A 55 5.99 -6.82 6.06
CA ILE A 55 6.62 -7.79 5.15
C ILE A 55 8.12 -7.83 5.44
N GLY A 56 8.66 -9.02 5.61
CA GLY A 56 10.07 -9.20 5.93
C GLY A 56 10.34 -10.49 6.68
N THR A 57 11.62 -10.76 6.93
CA THR A 57 12.06 -11.94 7.67
C THR A 57 12.50 -11.55 9.07
N TYR A 58 11.92 -12.20 10.06
CA TYR A 58 12.10 -11.89 11.47
C TYR A 58 12.55 -13.11 12.26
N ALA A 59 13.35 -12.88 13.30
CA ALA A 59 13.71 -13.90 14.24
C ALA A 59 12.52 -14.29 15.13
N VAL A 60 12.29 -15.60 15.28
CA VAL A 60 11.31 -16.15 16.22
C VAL A 60 12.04 -16.54 17.50
N THR A 61 11.73 -15.85 18.58
CA THR A 61 12.34 -16.09 19.90
C THR A 61 11.30 -16.64 20.87
N VAL A 62 11.70 -17.58 21.69
CA VAL A 62 10.88 -18.15 22.76
C VAL A 62 11.57 -17.92 24.10
N SER A 63 10.84 -17.40 25.07
CA SER A 63 11.31 -17.21 26.44
C SER A 63 10.35 -17.86 27.44
N VAL A 64 10.92 -18.55 28.43
CA VAL A 64 10.18 -19.10 29.57
C VAL A 64 10.82 -18.54 30.85
N GLY A 65 10.08 -17.72 31.57
CA GLY A 65 10.62 -16.94 32.68
C GLY A 65 11.74 -16.03 32.22
N VAL A 66 12.92 -16.17 32.84
CA VAL A 66 14.14 -15.37 32.50
C VAL A 66 15.02 -16.01 31.42
N LYS A 67 14.66 -17.19 30.92
CA LYS A 67 15.45 -17.92 29.93
C LYS A 67 14.93 -17.68 28.53
N THR A 68 15.81 -17.33 27.60
CA THR A 68 15.50 -17.17 26.16
C THR A 68 16.25 -18.21 25.35
N GLY A 69 15.59 -18.79 24.35
CA GLY A 69 16.19 -19.76 23.43
C GLY A 69 17.39 -19.18 22.69
N LYS A 70 18.45 -19.99 22.51
CA LYS A 70 19.75 -19.55 21.95
C LYS A 70 19.78 -19.49 20.43
N ASN A 71 18.96 -20.28 19.75
CA ASN A 71 18.96 -20.43 18.29
C ASN A 71 17.60 -20.03 17.72
N PRO A 72 17.34 -18.75 17.48
CA PRO A 72 16.09 -18.32 16.91
C PRO A 72 15.90 -18.87 15.49
N ALA A 73 14.71 -19.39 15.20
CA ALA A 73 14.31 -19.69 13.84
C ALA A 73 13.91 -18.37 13.14
N LEU A 74 13.78 -18.42 11.81
CA LEU A 74 13.34 -17.27 11.03
C LEU A 74 11.94 -17.54 10.46
N PHE A 75 11.07 -16.55 10.57
CA PHE A 75 9.75 -16.53 9.93
C PHE A 75 9.67 -15.36 8.95
N THR A 76 9.20 -15.64 7.72
CA THR A 76 9.04 -14.63 6.69
C THR A 76 7.57 -14.24 6.52
N TYR A 77 7.26 -12.98 6.78
CA TYR A 77 5.94 -12.43 6.41
C TYR A 77 5.91 -12.17 4.91
N GLU A 78 5.00 -12.88 4.25
CA GLU A 78 4.83 -12.83 2.80
C GLU A 78 3.93 -11.67 2.39
N ASP A 79 4.27 -11.09 1.25
CA ASP A 79 3.36 -10.17 0.56
C ASP A 79 2.32 -11.00 -0.20
N THR A 80 1.13 -11.13 0.37
CA THR A 80 0.01 -11.83 -0.30
C THR A 80 -0.70 -10.97 -1.33
N ARG A 81 -0.28 -9.72 -1.51
CA ARG A 81 -0.77 -8.94 -2.63
C ARG A 81 -0.27 -9.62 -3.90
N GLU A 82 -1.18 -10.13 -4.70
CA GLU A 82 -0.83 -10.61 -6.04
C GLU A 82 -0.03 -9.51 -6.74
N ARG A 83 1.26 -9.75 -6.92
CA ARG A 83 2.08 -8.88 -7.75
C ARG A 83 1.67 -9.15 -9.18
N ILE A 84 0.80 -8.33 -9.71
CA ILE A 84 0.43 -8.33 -11.14
C ILE A 84 1.65 -7.76 -11.91
N TYR A 85 2.78 -8.49 -11.86
CA TYR A 85 4.00 -8.13 -12.61
C TYR A 85 4.17 -8.95 -13.89
N GLU A 86 3.23 -9.85 -14.19
CA GLU A 86 3.23 -10.46 -15.49
C GLU A 86 2.66 -9.46 -16.49
N CYS A 87 3.55 -8.90 -17.28
CA CYS A 87 3.21 -8.17 -18.48
C CYS A 87 2.77 -9.18 -19.55
N THR A 88 1.77 -9.99 -19.21
CA THR A 88 1.03 -10.77 -20.20
C THR A 88 0.10 -9.81 -20.92
N GLN A 89 -0.13 -10.03 -22.21
CA GLN A 89 -0.97 -9.15 -23.08
C GLN A 89 -2.44 -9.04 -22.63
N ASN A 90 -2.78 -9.60 -21.48
CA ASN A 90 -4.10 -9.51 -20.87
C ASN A 90 -4.08 -8.46 -19.76
N PHE A 91 -3.91 -7.22 -20.18
CA PHE A 91 -4.20 -6.10 -19.31
C PHE A 91 -5.64 -6.16 -18.81
N ILE A 92 -5.85 -5.69 -17.59
CA ILE A 92 -7.15 -5.39 -17.01
C ILE A 92 -8.08 -4.94 -18.13
N THR A 93 -9.12 -5.71 -18.39
CA THR A 93 -10.17 -5.26 -19.29
C THR A 93 -10.81 -4.06 -18.63
N VAL A 94 -10.35 -2.87 -19.02
CA VAL A 94 -10.96 -1.63 -18.57
C VAL A 94 -12.42 -1.68 -19.01
N PRO A 95 -13.37 -1.44 -18.09
CA PRO A 95 -14.78 -1.42 -18.46
C PRO A 95 -15.00 -0.57 -19.71
N SER A 96 -15.84 -1.05 -20.63
CA SER A 96 -16.03 -0.46 -21.96
C SER A 96 -16.57 0.99 -21.97
N ASP A 97 -17.02 1.46 -20.81
CA ASP A 97 -17.48 2.83 -20.57
C ASP A 97 -16.33 3.80 -20.18
N ILE A 98 -15.11 3.28 -19.99
CA ILE A 98 -13.92 4.11 -19.80
C ILE A 98 -13.29 4.34 -21.17
N ASN A 99 -13.23 5.61 -21.58
CA ASN A 99 -12.47 5.98 -22.76
C ASN A 99 -10.97 5.84 -22.49
N THR A 100 -10.41 4.68 -22.84
CA THR A 100 -9.00 4.35 -22.62
C THR A 100 -8.04 5.06 -23.56
N GLN A 101 -8.55 5.69 -24.63
CA GLN A 101 -7.72 6.40 -25.61
C GLN A 101 -7.05 7.63 -25.02
N ASP A 102 -7.56 8.13 -23.90
CA ASP A 102 -7.10 9.36 -23.24
C ASP A 102 -6.56 9.15 -21.83
N LEU A 103 -6.10 7.95 -21.50
CA LEU A 103 -5.44 7.68 -20.22
C LEU A 103 -4.17 8.53 -20.09
N LYS A 104 -4.07 9.38 -19.07
CA LYS A 104 -2.97 10.32 -18.88
C LYS A 104 -2.01 9.92 -17.78
N SER A 105 -2.52 9.36 -16.69
CA SER A 105 -1.69 9.03 -15.54
C SER A 105 -2.30 7.91 -14.71
N VAL A 106 -1.45 7.11 -14.10
CA VAL A 106 -1.83 6.08 -13.14
C VAL A 106 -0.93 6.15 -11.91
N THR A 107 -1.46 5.78 -10.76
CA THR A 107 -0.71 5.61 -9.51
C THR A 107 -1.47 4.64 -8.60
N PHE A 108 -0.77 3.98 -7.67
CA PHE A 108 -1.44 3.20 -6.64
C PHE A 108 -1.78 4.07 -5.43
N LEU A 109 -2.97 3.91 -4.89
CA LEU A 109 -3.36 4.46 -3.62
C LEU A 109 -2.79 3.61 -2.48
N LYS A 110 -2.68 4.18 -1.29
CA LYS A 110 -2.15 3.48 -0.12
C LYS A 110 -3.01 2.29 0.31
N ASP A 111 -4.29 2.29 -0.03
CA ASP A 111 -5.23 1.19 0.20
C ASP A 111 -5.16 0.06 -0.84
N GLY A 112 -4.23 0.16 -1.80
CA GLY A 112 -3.99 -0.84 -2.85
C GLY A 112 -4.83 -0.65 -4.12
N ARG A 113 -5.79 0.27 -4.14
CA ARG A 113 -6.54 0.59 -5.36
C ARG A 113 -5.65 1.31 -6.38
N LEU A 114 -5.98 1.15 -7.65
CA LEU A 114 -5.36 1.89 -8.75
C LEU A 114 -6.13 3.20 -8.97
N ALA A 115 -5.45 4.34 -8.87
CA ALA A 115 -6.00 5.60 -9.32
C ALA A 115 -5.51 5.90 -10.74
N TYR A 116 -6.40 6.42 -11.58
CA TYR A 116 -6.09 6.83 -12.95
C TYR A 116 -6.80 8.12 -13.32
N SER A 117 -6.21 8.87 -14.25
CA SER A 117 -6.82 10.05 -14.83
C SER A 117 -7.01 9.88 -16.34
N THR A 118 -8.10 10.43 -16.86
CA THR A 118 -8.43 10.43 -18.28
C THR A 118 -8.68 11.87 -18.75
N ASN A 119 -8.54 12.10 -20.05
CA ASN A 119 -8.88 13.38 -20.69
C ASN A 119 -9.73 13.08 -21.93
N GLY A 120 -11.00 12.91 -21.75
CA GLY A 120 -11.98 12.62 -22.80
C GLY A 120 -12.49 13.88 -23.52
N GLY A 121 -11.59 14.66 -24.07
CA GLY A 121 -11.94 15.86 -24.86
C GLY A 121 -12.40 17.05 -24.02
N SER A 122 -13.62 17.07 -23.51
CA SER A 122 -14.17 18.17 -22.70
C SER A 122 -14.30 17.85 -21.22
N ALA A 123 -13.97 16.63 -20.80
CA ALA A 123 -14.10 16.20 -19.41
C ALA A 123 -12.82 15.53 -18.92
N THR A 124 -12.19 16.11 -17.94
CA THR A 124 -11.10 15.50 -17.20
C THR A 124 -11.64 14.79 -15.99
N GLU A 125 -11.32 13.52 -15.85
CA GLU A 125 -11.79 12.70 -14.76
C GLU A 125 -10.63 12.00 -14.06
N ALA A 126 -10.77 11.78 -12.76
CA ALA A 126 -9.94 10.86 -12.00
C ALA A 126 -10.81 9.84 -11.26
N TRP A 127 -10.36 8.61 -11.27
CA TRP A 127 -11.06 7.47 -10.71
C TRP A 127 -10.12 6.63 -9.85
N ALA A 128 -10.67 5.95 -8.85
CA ALA A 128 -10.03 4.84 -8.15
C ALA A 128 -10.76 3.55 -8.48
N ILE A 129 -10.03 2.48 -8.73
CA ILE A 129 -10.56 1.16 -9.03
C ILE A 129 -9.91 0.11 -8.11
N ASP A 130 -10.72 -0.72 -7.48
CA ASP A 130 -10.26 -1.95 -6.85
C ASP A 130 -10.10 -3.02 -7.94
N LEU A 131 -8.86 -3.45 -8.19
CA LEU A 131 -8.55 -4.39 -9.27
C LEU A 131 -9.07 -5.81 -9.00
N ARG A 132 -9.51 -6.12 -7.78
CA ARG A 132 -10.06 -7.43 -7.41
C ARG A 132 -11.57 -7.49 -7.63
N THR A 133 -12.28 -6.44 -7.21
CA THR A 133 -13.75 -6.36 -7.32
C THR A 133 -14.22 -5.64 -8.56
N MET A 134 -13.33 -4.89 -9.23
CA MET A 134 -13.61 -3.97 -10.33
C MET A 134 -14.56 -2.81 -9.96
N GLU A 135 -14.80 -2.61 -8.66
CA GLU A 135 -15.56 -1.47 -8.16
C GLU A 135 -14.78 -0.17 -8.37
N ARG A 136 -15.51 0.87 -8.76
CA ARG A 136 -14.94 2.18 -9.09
C ARG A 136 -15.53 3.28 -8.24
N GLU A 137 -14.66 4.21 -7.86
CA GLU A 137 -15.02 5.45 -7.20
C GLU A 137 -14.52 6.64 -8.02
N LYS A 138 -15.40 7.57 -8.33
CA LYS A 138 -15.02 8.81 -9.02
C LYS A 138 -14.41 9.78 -8.00
N ILE A 139 -13.15 10.16 -8.24
CA ILE A 139 -12.39 11.07 -7.38
C ILE A 139 -12.68 12.52 -7.76
N VAL A 140 -12.59 12.83 -9.05
CA VAL A 140 -12.85 14.17 -9.56
C VAL A 140 -14.09 14.12 -10.43
N PRO A 141 -15.18 14.83 -10.06
CA PRO A 141 -16.36 14.96 -10.90
C PRO A 141 -16.01 15.69 -12.20
N ASN A 142 -16.87 15.54 -13.20
CA ASN A 142 -16.68 16.14 -14.54
C ASN A 142 -16.17 17.56 -14.44
N GLY A 143 -14.98 17.78 -14.96
CA GLY A 143 -14.27 19.03 -14.81
C GLY A 143 -14.80 20.11 -15.75
N THR A 144 -14.65 21.31 -15.30
CA THR A 144 -14.97 22.57 -15.98
C THR A 144 -13.86 22.94 -16.98
N GLY A 145 -13.63 22.13 -18.02
CA GLY A 145 -12.73 22.50 -19.12
C GLY A 145 -11.21 22.48 -18.83
N THR A 146 -10.80 22.10 -17.63
CA THR A 146 -9.40 22.02 -17.24
C THR A 146 -8.82 20.61 -17.40
N VAL A 147 -7.57 20.54 -17.84
CA VAL A 147 -6.90 19.27 -18.13
C VAL A 147 -6.14 18.78 -16.91
N LEU A 148 -6.64 17.75 -16.25
CA LEU A 148 -5.87 16.99 -15.24
C LEU A 148 -4.82 16.16 -15.95
N LEU A 149 -3.57 16.56 -15.85
CA LEU A 149 -2.49 15.92 -16.61
C LEU A 149 -1.86 14.76 -15.86
N LYS A 150 -1.63 14.93 -14.56
CA LYS A 150 -0.96 13.93 -13.73
C LYS A 150 -1.62 13.78 -12.37
N ILE A 151 -1.54 12.55 -11.88
CA ILE A 151 -1.91 12.21 -10.52
C ILE A 151 -0.74 11.49 -9.84
N THR A 152 -0.52 11.74 -8.56
CA THR A 152 0.55 11.13 -7.79
C THR A 152 0.10 10.91 -6.36
N THR A 153 0.26 9.70 -5.86
CA THR A 153 0.03 9.41 -4.43
C THR A 153 1.23 9.81 -3.61
N ASN A 154 1.00 10.56 -2.54
CA ASN A 154 2.03 10.84 -1.57
C ASN A 154 2.25 9.59 -0.70
N PRO A 155 3.48 9.03 -0.64
CA PRO A 155 3.73 7.77 0.06
C PRO A 155 3.58 7.88 1.58
N THR A 156 3.75 9.07 2.15
CA THR A 156 3.68 9.30 3.59
C THR A 156 2.25 9.43 4.08
N ASN A 157 1.46 10.35 3.49
CA ASN A 157 0.11 10.65 3.96
C ASN A 157 -1.00 9.92 3.19
N GLY A 158 -0.68 9.20 2.11
CA GLY A 158 -1.63 8.45 1.30
C GLY A 158 -2.61 9.28 0.47
N LYS A 159 -2.50 10.61 0.49
CA LYS A 159 -3.35 11.51 -0.30
C LYS A 159 -2.94 11.51 -1.77
N LEU A 160 -3.91 11.73 -2.65
CA LEU A 160 -3.69 11.85 -4.09
C LEU A 160 -3.56 13.31 -4.49
N TYR A 161 -2.46 13.63 -5.15
CA TYR A 161 -2.16 14.97 -5.67
C TYR A 161 -2.50 15.03 -7.15
N LEU A 162 -3.22 16.08 -7.53
CA LEU A 162 -3.84 16.28 -8.83
C LEU A 162 -3.21 17.51 -9.47
N ALA A 163 -2.46 17.32 -10.58
CA ALA A 163 -1.78 18.39 -11.29
C ALA A 163 -2.61 18.81 -12.52
N TYR A 164 -3.07 20.05 -12.54
CA TYR A 164 -3.89 20.60 -13.62
C TYR A 164 -3.05 21.47 -14.56
N LYS A 165 -3.10 21.14 -15.85
CA LYS A 165 -2.49 21.93 -16.89
C LYS A 165 -3.36 23.13 -17.24
N GLY A 166 -2.77 24.32 -17.25
CA GLY A 166 -3.45 25.56 -17.67
C GLY A 166 -4.25 26.26 -16.59
N GLU A 167 -4.28 25.71 -15.36
CA GLU A 167 -4.87 26.37 -14.19
C GLU A 167 -3.83 26.74 -13.13
N ASP A 168 -2.55 26.44 -13.37
CA ASP A 168 -1.47 26.68 -12.42
C ASP A 168 -1.80 26.18 -11.00
N LYS A 169 -2.43 24.98 -10.95
CA LYS A 169 -3.09 24.47 -9.77
C LYS A 169 -2.67 23.04 -9.46
N ILE A 170 -2.46 22.80 -8.18
CA ILE A 170 -2.35 21.47 -7.58
C ILE A 170 -3.47 21.33 -6.56
N SER A 171 -4.31 20.31 -6.71
CA SER A 171 -5.32 19.93 -5.72
C SER A 171 -4.95 18.62 -5.04
N VAL A 172 -5.55 18.36 -3.91
CA VAL A 172 -5.34 17.14 -3.11
C VAL A 172 -6.68 16.49 -2.83
N TRP A 173 -6.79 15.22 -3.19
CA TRP A 173 -7.88 14.36 -2.75
C TRP A 173 -7.46 13.57 -1.52
N ASP A 174 -8.31 13.60 -0.49
CA ASP A 174 -8.11 12.84 0.73
C ASP A 174 -9.00 11.58 0.70
N PRO A 175 -8.41 10.37 0.72
CA PRO A 175 -9.17 9.12 0.65
C PRO A 175 -10.07 8.88 1.86
N ASN A 176 -9.77 9.50 3.02
CA ASN A 176 -10.57 9.32 4.23
C ASN A 176 -11.85 10.18 4.21
N THR A 177 -11.73 11.42 3.74
CA THR A 177 -12.87 12.35 3.69
C THR A 177 -13.57 12.34 2.33
N LYS A 178 -12.92 11.76 1.30
CA LYS A 178 -13.36 11.77 -0.11
C LYS A 178 -13.56 13.17 -0.70
N GLN A 179 -12.86 14.14 -0.13
CA GLN A 179 -12.93 15.54 -0.55
C GLN A 179 -11.70 15.95 -1.34
N VAL A 180 -11.91 16.79 -2.35
CA VAL A 180 -10.84 17.47 -3.08
C VAL A 180 -10.72 18.89 -2.55
N SER A 181 -9.50 19.33 -2.27
CA SER A 181 -9.19 20.69 -1.87
C SER A 181 -8.01 21.23 -2.66
N ASP A 182 -8.01 22.53 -2.94
CA ASP A 182 -6.89 23.16 -3.61
C ASP A 182 -5.74 23.34 -2.62
N LEU A 183 -4.57 22.84 -2.97
CA LEU A 183 -3.36 22.97 -2.17
C LEU A 183 -2.56 24.21 -2.55
N LEU A 184 -2.41 24.43 -3.85
CA LEU A 184 -1.60 25.50 -4.39
C LEU A 184 -2.24 26.02 -5.67
N THR A 185 -2.50 27.33 -5.69
CA THR A 185 -2.87 28.09 -6.89
C THR A 185 -1.88 29.24 -6.95
N ARG A 186 -0.99 29.28 -7.94
CA ARG A 186 0.08 30.26 -7.97
C ARG A 186 0.50 30.58 -9.40
N ASN A 187 0.64 31.88 -9.69
CA ASN A 187 1.33 32.35 -10.90
C ASN A 187 2.77 31.82 -10.88
N GLY A 188 3.18 31.16 -11.96
CA GLY A 188 4.49 30.54 -12.11
C GLY A 188 4.50 29.01 -12.07
N LEU A 189 3.32 28.35 -11.94
CA LEU A 189 3.15 26.94 -12.26
C LEU A 189 2.74 26.75 -13.72
N ASP A 190 3.16 27.68 -14.60
CA ASP A 190 2.79 27.68 -16.01
C ASP A 190 3.05 26.32 -16.66
N ASN A 191 2.00 25.74 -17.24
CA ASN A 191 2.06 24.43 -17.87
C ASN A 191 2.60 23.33 -16.92
N LEU A 192 2.02 23.19 -15.73
CA LEU A 192 2.35 22.12 -14.79
C LEU A 192 2.24 20.75 -15.46
N MET A 193 3.34 20.01 -15.48
CA MET A 193 3.50 18.74 -16.21
C MET A 193 3.47 17.53 -15.29
N ASP A 194 4.05 17.62 -14.11
CA ASP A 194 4.12 16.50 -13.16
C ASP A 194 4.32 16.99 -11.73
N VAL A 195 3.96 16.13 -10.77
CA VAL A 195 4.22 16.31 -9.33
C VAL A 195 4.76 15.00 -8.79
N LYS A 196 5.88 15.06 -8.07
CA LYS A 196 6.53 13.90 -7.43
C LYS A 196 6.92 14.21 -6.00
N PHE A 197 7.13 13.14 -5.23
CA PHE A 197 7.64 13.20 -3.86
C PHE A 197 8.95 12.44 -3.76
N ASP A 198 9.88 12.98 -2.99
CA ASP A 198 11.09 12.26 -2.59
C ASP A 198 10.86 11.40 -1.31
N GLN A 199 11.88 10.69 -0.90
CA GLN A 199 11.84 9.86 0.32
C GLN A 199 11.69 10.67 1.62
N TYR A 200 11.93 11.99 1.57
CA TYR A 200 11.79 12.91 2.70
C TYR A 200 10.45 13.64 2.70
N ASN A 201 9.56 13.27 1.78
CA ASN A 201 8.23 13.86 1.60
C ASN A 201 8.27 15.32 1.05
N ASN A 202 9.37 15.74 0.44
CA ASN A 202 9.41 16.99 -0.31
C ASN A 202 8.63 16.83 -1.61
N MET A 203 7.80 17.82 -1.94
CA MET A 203 7.03 17.87 -3.18
C MET A 203 7.78 18.65 -4.26
N TYR A 204 7.94 18.05 -5.43
CA TYR A 204 8.54 18.67 -6.61
C TYR A 204 7.49 18.81 -7.70
N ALA A 205 7.32 20.02 -8.21
CA ALA A 205 6.45 20.30 -9.33
C ALA A 205 7.30 20.61 -10.56
N VAL A 206 7.01 19.96 -11.68
CA VAL A 206 7.68 20.19 -12.97
C VAL A 206 6.77 21.03 -13.83
N CYS A 207 7.25 22.20 -14.25
CA CYS A 207 6.55 23.11 -15.14
C CYS A 207 7.31 23.23 -16.46
N ARG A 208 6.57 23.39 -17.55
CA ARG A 208 7.14 23.71 -18.85
C ARG A 208 6.99 25.21 -19.09
N ASN A 209 8.07 25.96 -18.93
CA ASN A 209 8.07 27.36 -19.31
C ASN A 209 7.80 27.48 -20.83
N SER A 210 6.77 28.21 -21.18
CA SER A 210 6.67 28.82 -22.49
C SER A 210 7.71 29.94 -22.49
N GLY A 211 8.88 29.66 -23.06
CA GLY A 211 9.96 30.65 -23.20
C GLY A 211 9.51 31.93 -23.88
#